data_041a8c7758adade2ab29e801bda61417
#
_entry.id   041a8c7758adade2ab29e801bda61417
#
_cell.length_a   1.000
_cell.length_b   1.000
_cell.length_c   1.000
_cell.angle_alpha   90.00
_cell.angle_beta   90.00
_cell.angle_gamma   90.00
#
_symmetry.space_group_name_H-M   'P 1'
#
loop_
_entity.id
_entity.type
_entity.pdbx_description
1 polymer ?
#
loop_
_entity_poly.entity_id
_entity_poly.type
_entity_poly.pdbx_seq_one_letter_code
_entity_poly.pdbx_strand_id
1 'polypeptide(L)'
;MNKYKNIKKMIQLGEPSWDLAKKAGLVDLAVAYEVAPKLSYNGRYFINMCSCSYLGLDTHPMILEGAIDGIRRAKSLHLTTARLRLYTTYLQELEEALSTHFSCEAMAYVTCSAATASYLPLMASG
;
A
#
# COMPACT_ATOMS: atom_id res chain seq x y z
N MET A 1 34.29 -14.46 3.70
CA MET A 1 33.81 -13.07 3.78
C MET A 1 32.32 -13.09 4.15
N ASN A 2 31.94 -12.57 5.32
CA ASN A 2 30.54 -12.67 5.78
C ASN A 2 29.67 -11.70 4.95
N LYS A 3 28.86 -12.25 4.06
CA LYS A 3 28.01 -11.53 3.09
C LYS A 3 26.97 -10.59 3.76
N TYR A 4 26.75 -10.73 5.07
CA TYR A 4 25.67 -10.08 5.81
C TYR A 4 26.14 -9.32 7.06
N LYS A 5 27.27 -8.59 6.95
CA LYS A 5 27.84 -7.82 8.08
C LYS A 5 26.83 -6.88 8.76
N ASN A 6 25.89 -6.33 8.00
CA ASN A 6 24.92 -5.36 8.51
C ASN A 6 23.73 -6.00 9.25
N ILE A 7 23.42 -7.29 9.01
CA ILE A 7 22.28 -7.94 9.65
C ILE A 7 22.44 -7.98 11.17
N LYS A 8 23.63 -8.35 11.66
CA LYS A 8 23.90 -8.39 13.12
C LYS A 8 23.67 -7.03 13.76
N LYS A 9 24.14 -5.95 13.13
CA LYS A 9 23.95 -4.59 13.62
C LYS A 9 22.47 -4.17 13.60
N MET A 10 21.74 -4.52 12.55
CA MET A 10 20.30 -4.23 12.45
C MET A 10 19.50 -4.97 13.51
N ILE A 11 19.80 -6.25 13.75
CA ILE A 11 19.18 -7.05 14.81
C ILE A 11 19.46 -6.42 16.17
N GLN A 12 20.72 -6.14 16.49
CA GLN A 12 21.11 -5.53 17.76
C GLN A 12 20.43 -4.19 18.03
N LEU A 13 20.17 -3.39 17.01
CA LEU A 13 19.49 -2.10 17.14
C LEU A 13 17.97 -2.23 17.25
N GLY A 14 17.38 -3.19 16.54
CA GLY A 14 15.92 -3.37 16.46
C GLY A 14 15.34 -4.28 17.54
N GLU A 15 16.08 -5.31 17.93
CA GLU A 15 15.60 -6.38 18.81
C GLU A 15 15.09 -5.88 20.17
N PRO A 16 15.76 -4.94 20.88
CA PRO A 16 15.27 -4.49 22.19
C PRO A 16 13.90 -3.83 22.13
N SER A 17 13.66 -3.00 21.12
CA SER A 17 12.35 -2.33 20.91
C SER A 17 11.26 -3.33 20.52
N TRP A 18 11.61 -4.29 19.67
CA TRP A 18 10.72 -5.35 19.25
C TRP A 18 10.33 -6.27 20.42
N ASP A 19 11.30 -6.66 21.25
CA ASP A 19 11.06 -7.48 22.44
C ASP A 19 10.19 -6.76 23.47
N LEU A 20 10.39 -5.45 23.64
CA LEU A 20 9.54 -4.64 24.50
C LEU A 20 8.10 -4.62 23.98
N ALA A 21 7.91 -4.39 22.69
CA ALA A 21 6.60 -4.39 22.06
C ALA A 21 5.91 -5.77 22.15
N LYS A 22 6.65 -6.87 21.95
CA LYS A 22 6.13 -8.24 22.15
C LYS A 22 5.70 -8.48 23.59
N LYS A 23 6.53 -8.14 24.58
CA LYS A 23 6.19 -8.28 26.00
C LYS A 23 4.99 -7.44 26.39
N ALA A 24 4.79 -6.29 25.77
CA ALA A 24 3.64 -5.44 25.96
C ALA A 24 2.38 -5.93 25.19
N GLY A 25 2.49 -7.00 24.39
CA GLY A 25 1.38 -7.50 23.58
C GLY A 25 0.91 -6.52 22.50
N LEU A 26 1.84 -5.74 21.92
CA LEU A 26 1.53 -4.69 20.93
C LEU A 26 1.90 -5.07 19.49
N VAL A 27 2.38 -6.29 19.26
CA VAL A 27 2.75 -6.78 17.93
C VAL A 27 1.97 -8.02 17.57
N ASP A 28 1.83 -8.28 16.27
CA ASP A 28 1.17 -9.45 15.71
C ASP A 28 -0.30 -9.63 16.21
N LEU A 29 -1.00 -8.51 16.40
CA LEU A 29 -2.39 -8.53 16.84
C LEU A 29 -3.31 -9.02 15.72
N ALA A 30 -3.97 -10.16 15.92
CA ALA A 30 -5.04 -10.63 15.05
C ALA A 30 -6.33 -9.88 15.37
N VAL A 31 -6.60 -8.83 14.61
CA VAL A 31 -7.76 -7.97 14.79
C VAL A 31 -8.88 -8.36 13.82
N ALA A 32 -10.13 -8.20 14.24
CA ALA A 32 -11.28 -8.31 13.35
C ALA A 32 -11.68 -6.93 12.80
N TYR A 33 -12.02 -6.91 11.51
CA TYR A 33 -12.65 -5.74 10.90
C TYR A 33 -14.12 -5.69 11.32
N GLU A 34 -14.52 -4.51 11.78
CA GLU A 34 -15.92 -4.16 11.98
C GLU A 34 -16.37 -3.30 10.77
N VAL A 35 -16.96 -2.15 11.05
CA VAL A 35 -17.18 -1.14 9.99
C VAL A 35 -16.04 -0.14 10.06
N ALA A 36 -15.26 -0.05 8.99
CA ALA A 36 -14.10 0.84 8.95
C ALA A 36 -14.46 2.28 9.38
N PRO A 37 -13.62 2.98 10.14
CA PRO A 37 -12.25 2.60 10.51
C PRO A 37 -12.13 1.78 11.81
N LYS A 38 -13.20 1.14 12.28
CA LYS A 38 -13.21 0.41 13.55
C LYS A 38 -12.65 -1.00 13.39
N LEU A 39 -11.85 -1.38 14.36
CA LEU A 39 -11.33 -2.75 14.53
C LEU A 39 -11.73 -3.26 15.91
N SER A 40 -11.75 -4.58 16.07
CA SER A 40 -11.92 -5.19 17.39
C SER A 40 -10.80 -6.18 17.71
N TYR A 41 -10.41 -6.22 18.98
CA TYR A 41 -9.44 -7.15 19.52
C TYR A 41 -9.82 -7.50 20.96
N ASN A 42 -9.97 -8.79 21.25
CA ASN A 42 -10.38 -9.29 22.57
C ASN A 42 -11.63 -8.57 23.14
N GLY A 43 -12.64 -8.35 22.30
CA GLY A 43 -13.90 -7.70 22.69
C GLY A 43 -13.81 -6.19 22.93
N ARG A 44 -12.67 -5.57 22.64
CA ARG A 44 -12.47 -4.11 22.70
C ARG A 44 -12.44 -3.51 21.30
N TYR A 45 -13.08 -2.36 21.14
CA TYR A 45 -13.09 -1.61 19.88
C TYR A 45 -12.05 -0.49 19.92
N PHE A 46 -11.43 -0.25 18.78
CA PHE A 46 -10.49 0.85 18.59
C PHE A 46 -10.52 1.35 17.14
N ILE A 47 -9.99 2.54 16.92
CA ILE A 47 -9.89 3.15 15.59
C ILE A 47 -8.57 2.74 14.96
N ASN A 48 -8.63 2.26 13.72
CA ASN A 48 -7.44 1.94 12.94
C ASN A 48 -6.69 3.20 12.52
N MET A 49 -5.57 3.47 13.18
CA MET A 49 -4.65 4.55 12.82
C MET A 49 -3.45 4.05 12.01
N CYS A 50 -3.40 2.76 11.67
CA CYS A 50 -2.30 2.12 10.93
C CYS A 50 -2.58 2.00 9.44
N SER A 51 -3.57 2.72 8.90
CA SER A 51 -3.88 2.74 7.48
C SER A 51 -3.29 3.98 6.80
N CYS A 52 -3.09 3.89 5.48
CA CYS A 52 -2.72 5.03 4.64
C CYS A 52 -3.95 5.79 4.10
N SER A 53 -5.13 5.56 4.67
CA SER A 53 -6.38 6.22 4.29
C SER A 53 -6.49 7.61 4.91
N TYR A 54 -5.63 8.52 4.52
CA TYR A 54 -5.51 9.85 5.14
C TYR A 54 -6.79 10.69 5.06
N LEU A 55 -7.58 10.52 4.00
CA LEU A 55 -8.84 11.22 3.79
C LEU A 55 -10.08 10.35 4.08
N GLY A 56 -9.90 9.08 4.48
CA GLY A 56 -10.99 8.14 4.70
C GLY A 56 -11.75 7.75 3.42
N LEU A 57 -11.18 8.01 2.26
CA LEU A 57 -11.83 7.77 0.96
C LEU A 57 -11.90 6.29 0.58
N ASP A 58 -11.09 5.44 1.18
CA ASP A 58 -11.10 3.99 0.99
C ASP A 58 -12.44 3.33 1.37
N THR A 59 -13.25 4.02 2.18
CA THR A 59 -14.58 3.57 2.56
C THR A 59 -15.71 4.31 1.82
N HIS A 60 -15.36 5.23 0.92
CA HIS A 60 -16.36 6.02 0.20
C HIS A 60 -17.16 5.13 -0.76
N PRO A 61 -18.50 5.16 -0.73
CA PRO A 61 -19.34 4.25 -1.53
C PRO A 61 -19.01 4.25 -3.02
N MET A 62 -18.79 5.42 -3.62
CA MET A 62 -18.46 5.51 -5.06
C MET A 62 -17.13 4.84 -5.40
N ILE A 63 -16.13 4.89 -4.50
CA ILE A 63 -14.83 4.24 -4.71
C ILE A 63 -14.97 2.74 -4.59
N LEU A 64 -15.71 2.27 -3.59
CA LEU A 64 -16.00 0.84 -3.41
C LEU A 64 -16.76 0.26 -4.60
N GLU A 65 -17.82 0.93 -5.04
CA GLU A 65 -18.60 0.49 -6.22
C GLU A 65 -17.75 0.52 -7.49
N GLY A 66 -16.89 1.51 -7.68
CA GLY A 66 -15.96 1.57 -8.81
C GLY A 66 -14.99 0.38 -8.82
N ALA A 67 -14.46 -0.03 -7.68
CA ALA A 67 -13.59 -1.19 -7.55
C ALA A 67 -14.35 -2.49 -7.86
N ILE A 68 -15.57 -2.65 -7.33
CA ILE A 68 -16.44 -3.79 -7.57
C ILE A 68 -16.80 -3.90 -9.06
N ASP A 69 -17.16 -2.79 -9.69
CA ASP A 69 -17.49 -2.74 -11.11
C ASP A 69 -16.29 -3.10 -11.99
N GLY A 70 -15.10 -2.58 -11.65
CA GLY A 70 -13.86 -2.94 -12.33
C GLY A 70 -13.60 -4.45 -12.31
N ILE A 71 -13.75 -5.10 -11.15
CA ILE A 71 -13.61 -6.56 -11.02
C ILE A 71 -14.65 -7.31 -11.83
N ARG A 72 -15.91 -6.87 -11.79
CA ARG A 72 -17.02 -7.49 -12.53
C ARG A 72 -16.81 -7.42 -14.04
N ARG A 73 -16.32 -6.29 -14.55
CA ARG A 73 -16.04 -6.11 -15.99
C ARG A 73 -14.80 -6.88 -16.44
N ALA A 74 -13.73 -6.79 -15.69
CA ALA A 74 -12.48 -7.50 -16.01
C ALA A 74 -12.59 -9.02 -15.86
N LYS A 75 -13.47 -9.52 -14.98
CA LYS A 75 -13.59 -10.94 -14.59
C LYS A 75 -12.24 -11.57 -14.18
N SER A 76 -11.33 -10.72 -13.72
CA SER A 76 -9.97 -11.09 -13.31
C SER A 76 -9.47 -10.13 -12.25
N LEU A 77 -8.70 -10.64 -11.31
CA LEU A 77 -7.99 -9.83 -10.30
C LEU A 77 -6.59 -9.44 -10.76
N HIS A 78 -6.09 -10.06 -11.80
CA HIS A 78 -4.74 -9.83 -12.29
C HIS A 78 -4.68 -10.02 -13.81
N LEU A 79 -4.54 -8.91 -14.54
CA LEU A 79 -4.57 -8.92 -16.01
C LEU A 79 -3.18 -9.03 -16.64
N THR A 80 -2.14 -8.53 -15.97
CA THR A 80 -0.77 -8.49 -16.49
C THR A 80 0.27 -8.43 -15.37
N THR A 81 1.41 -9.06 -15.59
CA THR A 81 2.54 -9.02 -14.64
C THR A 81 3.43 -7.80 -14.83
N ALA A 82 3.38 -7.16 -15.99
CA ALA A 82 4.24 -6.02 -16.28
C ALA A 82 3.53 -5.05 -17.23
N ARG A 83 3.51 -3.78 -16.84
CA ARG A 83 2.99 -2.65 -17.62
C ARG A 83 3.57 -2.59 -19.04
N LEU A 84 4.86 -2.90 -19.20
CA LEU A 84 5.53 -2.90 -20.52
C LEU A 84 4.98 -3.96 -21.49
N ARG A 85 4.27 -4.96 -21.01
CA ARG A 85 3.68 -5.99 -21.88
C ARG A 85 2.27 -5.64 -22.29
N LEU A 86 1.46 -5.23 -21.33
CA LEU A 86 0.07 -4.87 -21.54
C LEU A 86 -0.27 -3.64 -20.72
N TYR A 87 -0.74 -2.61 -21.38
CA TYR A 87 -1.22 -1.39 -20.79
C TYR A 87 -2.75 -1.41 -20.89
N THR A 88 -3.42 -1.57 -19.76
CA THR A 88 -4.88 -1.73 -19.76
C THR A 88 -5.57 -0.38 -19.96
N THR A 89 -6.74 -0.38 -20.60
CA THR A 89 -7.55 0.84 -20.80
C THR A 89 -7.91 1.50 -19.46
N TYR A 90 -8.20 0.73 -18.43
CA TYR A 90 -8.47 1.27 -17.09
C TYR A 90 -7.29 2.05 -16.50
N LEU A 91 -6.07 1.54 -16.70
CA LEU A 91 -4.87 2.24 -16.23
C LEU A 91 -4.63 3.51 -17.05
N GLN A 92 -4.87 3.46 -18.35
CA GLN A 92 -4.80 4.63 -19.22
C GLN A 92 -5.80 5.71 -18.79
N GLU A 93 -7.06 5.37 -18.63
CA GLU A 93 -8.13 6.27 -18.19
C GLU A 93 -7.80 6.91 -16.82
N LEU A 94 -7.24 6.12 -15.89
CA LEU A 94 -6.80 6.63 -14.58
C LEU A 94 -5.68 7.67 -14.73
N GLU A 95 -4.65 7.36 -15.50
CA GLU A 95 -3.51 8.25 -15.69
C GLU A 95 -3.90 9.53 -16.44
N GLU A 96 -4.76 9.46 -17.44
CA GLU A 96 -5.33 10.62 -18.13
C GLU A 96 -6.16 11.50 -17.19
N ALA A 97 -7.00 10.89 -16.33
CA ALA A 97 -7.78 11.62 -15.34
C ALA A 97 -6.89 12.32 -14.31
N LEU A 98 -5.85 11.64 -13.81
CA LEU A 98 -4.88 12.21 -12.88
C LEU A 98 -4.07 13.33 -13.54
N SER A 99 -3.61 13.12 -14.78
CA SER A 99 -2.85 14.12 -15.52
C SER A 99 -3.66 15.39 -15.76
N THR A 100 -4.94 15.23 -16.06
CA THR A 100 -5.87 16.36 -16.23
C THR A 100 -6.10 17.08 -14.91
N HIS A 101 -6.37 16.34 -13.84
CA HIS A 101 -6.67 16.90 -12.51
C HIS A 101 -5.50 17.69 -11.92
N PHE A 102 -4.28 17.17 -12.05
CA PHE A 102 -3.08 17.78 -11.50
C PHE A 102 -2.34 18.68 -12.50
N SER A 103 -2.81 18.78 -13.75
CA SER A 103 -2.15 19.54 -14.84
C SER A 103 -0.68 19.15 -15.02
N CYS A 104 -0.37 17.86 -14.96
CA CYS A 104 0.97 17.30 -15.13
C CYS A 104 0.89 15.88 -15.69
N GLU A 105 2.01 15.34 -16.17
CA GLU A 105 2.09 13.92 -16.54
C GLU A 105 1.98 13.05 -15.30
N ALA A 106 1.09 12.05 -15.34
CA ALA A 106 0.86 11.12 -14.25
C ALA A 106 1.18 9.68 -14.67
N MET A 107 1.83 8.94 -13.78
CA MET A 107 2.10 7.51 -13.93
C MET A 107 1.74 6.79 -12.64
N ALA A 108 0.85 5.82 -12.73
CA ALA A 108 0.39 5.06 -11.58
C ALA A 108 1.28 3.84 -11.31
N TYR A 109 1.54 3.58 -10.03
CA TYR A 109 2.28 2.44 -9.52
C TYR A 109 1.47 1.72 -8.44
N VAL A 110 1.73 0.44 -8.25
CA VAL A 110 1.04 -0.38 -7.24
C VAL A 110 1.35 0.05 -5.80
N THR A 111 2.50 0.68 -5.56
CA THR A 111 2.89 1.23 -4.26
C THR A 111 3.75 2.47 -4.43
N CYS A 112 3.76 3.34 -3.42
CA CYS A 112 4.66 4.48 -3.34
C CYS A 112 6.15 4.04 -3.37
N SER A 113 6.50 2.94 -2.71
CA SER A 113 7.86 2.38 -2.73
C SER A 113 8.29 1.97 -4.15
N ALA A 114 7.38 1.37 -4.92
CA ALA A 114 7.67 1.01 -6.31
C ALA A 114 7.88 2.25 -7.19
N ALA A 115 7.05 3.28 -7.01
CA ALA A 115 7.20 4.56 -7.70
C ALA A 115 8.57 5.20 -7.37
N THR A 116 8.89 5.30 -6.09
CA THR A 116 10.16 5.88 -5.61
C THR A 116 11.37 5.10 -6.13
N ALA A 117 11.36 3.77 -6.05
CA ALA A 117 12.44 2.93 -6.51
C ALA A 117 12.64 3.01 -8.04
N SER A 118 11.58 3.25 -8.79
CA SER A 118 11.66 3.41 -10.25
C SER A 118 12.15 4.78 -10.67
N TYR A 119 11.74 5.84 -9.97
CA TYR A 119 11.97 7.22 -10.38
C TYR A 119 13.28 7.81 -9.84
N LEU A 120 13.63 7.56 -8.58
CA LEU A 120 14.84 8.13 -7.97
C LEU A 120 16.14 7.83 -8.72
N PRO A 121 16.40 6.61 -9.21
CA PRO A 121 17.61 6.33 -9.98
C PRO A 121 17.70 7.16 -11.27
N LEU A 122 16.57 7.42 -11.91
CA LEU A 122 16.52 8.25 -13.12
C LEU A 122 16.88 9.71 -12.81
N MET A 123 16.32 10.24 -11.72
CA MET A 123 16.64 11.60 -11.26
C MET A 123 18.09 11.76 -10.83
N ALA A 124 18.67 10.71 -10.23
CA ALA A 124 20.04 10.74 -9.73
C ALA A 124 21.10 10.49 -10.82
N SER A 125 20.69 10.05 -12.00
CA SER A 125 21.62 9.73 -13.10
C SER A 125 22.12 10.97 -13.88
N GLY A 126 21.60 12.15 -13.61
CA GLY A 126 22.01 13.44 -14.22
C GLY A 126 21.28 13.72 -15.51
#